data_e55ad6122e6e85dc650733f28045749d
#
_entry.id   e55ad6122e6e85dc650733f28045749d
#
_cell.length_a   1.000
_cell.length_b   1.000
_cell.length_c   1.000
_cell.angle_alpha   90.00
_cell.angle_beta   90.00
_cell.angle_gamma   90.00
#
_symmetry.space_group_name_H-M   'P 1'
#
loop_
_entity.id
_entity.type
_entity.pdbx_description
1 polymer ?
#
loop_
_entity_poly.entity_id
_entity_poly.type
_entity_poly.pdbx_seq_one_letter_code
_entity_poly.pdbx_strand_id
1 'polypeptide(L)'
;MKKFVLILLTLCFIPTLAFANAPDDDDEYPIDVYIKGVQAAMYESFTGVEMKDNRVTLPVRVVAEGLGGKADWNEKTREVTLTHDKNVVVMTIGKKAYTINGVKKTMDTVPRISKNRTYLPMRFVSEALGVKVQWDEKNRTALFGDMEIGKEAKGEKIQVYKNVTVTIPEDKKDMFLYKEEKMDDGFLRKSLYEKKNHAADEAIGWVGCFDIADKPEGDIPSYVVGRIGNKYLIFICASDVQTSLENKELQKAYNDARKELPEILSTVEIAK
;
A
#
# COMPACT_ATOMS: atom_id res chain seq x y z
N MET A 1 18.31 -39.15 77.79
CA MET A 1 17.18 -38.82 76.90
C MET A 1 17.70 -37.77 75.89
N LYS A 2 18.10 -38.23 74.74
CA LYS A 2 18.66 -37.32 73.63
C LYS A 2 17.51 -37.10 72.67
N LYS A 3 17.09 -35.81 72.53
CA LYS A 3 16.11 -35.37 71.56
C LYS A 3 16.82 -35.21 70.23
N PHE A 4 16.43 -36.01 69.22
CA PHE A 4 16.79 -35.83 67.82
C PHE A 4 15.89 -34.72 67.25
N VAL A 5 16.52 -33.63 66.81
CA VAL A 5 15.87 -32.60 66.02
C VAL A 5 16.02 -33.00 64.53
N LEU A 6 14.90 -33.38 63.95
CA LEU A 6 14.82 -33.66 62.50
C LEU A 6 14.70 -32.34 61.74
N ILE A 7 15.76 -31.91 61.07
CA ILE A 7 15.73 -30.75 60.17
C ILE A 7 15.13 -31.22 58.84
N LEU A 8 13.90 -30.79 58.58
CA LEU A 8 13.19 -31.00 57.33
C LEU A 8 13.72 -29.96 56.30
N LEU A 9 14.58 -30.41 55.37
CA LEU A 9 14.99 -29.61 54.24
C LEU A 9 13.80 -29.54 53.27
N THR A 10 13.05 -28.44 53.31
CA THR A 10 12.09 -28.09 52.25
C THR A 10 12.85 -27.70 51.02
N LEU A 11 12.92 -28.61 50.06
CA LEU A 11 13.39 -28.34 48.70
C LEU A 11 12.38 -27.38 48.04
N CYS A 12 12.71 -26.10 47.96
CA CYS A 12 11.95 -25.15 47.15
C CYS A 12 12.06 -25.59 45.69
N PHE A 13 11.01 -26.24 45.22
CA PHE A 13 10.77 -26.41 43.77
C PHE A 13 10.47 -25.02 43.20
N ILE A 14 11.47 -24.39 42.63
CA ILE A 14 11.26 -23.25 41.75
C ILE A 14 10.72 -23.83 40.45
N PRO A 15 9.43 -23.58 40.07
CA PRO A 15 9.01 -23.95 38.73
C PRO A 15 9.87 -23.13 37.76
N THR A 16 10.70 -23.84 37.01
CA THR A 16 11.26 -23.29 35.77
C THR A 16 10.08 -22.87 34.93
N LEU A 17 9.79 -21.58 34.94
CA LEU A 17 8.98 -20.96 33.89
C LEU A 17 9.69 -21.35 32.58
N ALA A 18 9.11 -22.36 31.91
CA ALA A 18 9.39 -22.56 30.52
C ALA A 18 9.12 -21.21 29.87
N PHE A 19 10.18 -20.58 29.41
CA PHE A 19 10.04 -19.50 28.44
C PHE A 19 9.27 -20.16 27.29
N ALA A 20 7.97 -19.85 27.19
CA ALA A 20 7.22 -20.10 25.99
C ALA A 20 8.10 -19.56 24.87
N ASN A 21 8.38 -20.39 23.90
CA ASN A 21 9.09 -20.01 22.70
C ASN A 21 8.52 -18.65 22.27
N ALA A 22 9.39 -17.65 22.14
CA ALA A 22 9.04 -16.46 21.42
C ALA A 22 8.42 -16.94 20.10
N PRO A 23 7.26 -16.40 19.68
CA PRO A 23 6.71 -16.78 18.39
C PRO A 23 7.82 -16.63 17.36
N ASP A 24 7.99 -17.65 16.53
CA ASP A 24 8.91 -17.60 15.41
C ASP A 24 8.67 -16.28 14.68
N ASP A 25 9.75 -15.53 14.40
CA ASP A 25 9.70 -14.20 13.75
C ASP A 25 9.02 -14.19 12.36
N ASP A 26 8.52 -15.34 11.89
CA ASP A 26 7.85 -15.54 10.62
C ASP A 26 6.33 -15.24 10.64
N ASP A 27 5.72 -15.06 11.82
CA ASP A 27 4.29 -14.71 11.99
C ASP A 27 4.07 -13.19 12.17
N GLU A 28 5.03 -12.38 11.79
CA GLU A 28 4.91 -10.93 11.85
C GLU A 28 3.89 -10.46 10.78
N TYR A 29 2.79 -9.84 11.22
CA TYR A 29 1.76 -9.27 10.34
C TYR A 29 2.38 -8.54 9.15
N PRO A 30 1.86 -8.76 7.91
CA PRO A 30 2.44 -8.17 6.71
C PRO A 30 2.52 -6.64 6.83
N ILE A 31 3.55 -6.05 6.22
CA ILE A 31 3.69 -4.60 6.14
C ILE A 31 3.03 -4.14 4.86
N ASP A 32 2.03 -3.28 5.01
CA ASP A 32 1.37 -2.66 3.88
C ASP A 32 2.15 -1.45 3.37
N VAL A 33 2.29 -1.35 2.07
CA VAL A 33 3.00 -0.25 1.42
C VAL A 33 2.09 0.42 0.40
N TYR A 34 1.97 1.74 0.52
CA TYR A 34 1.24 2.57 -0.43
C TYR A 34 2.17 3.62 -1.03
N ILE A 35 2.06 3.84 -2.34
CA ILE A 35 2.85 4.81 -3.09
C ILE A 35 1.89 5.76 -3.78
N LYS A 36 1.90 7.05 -3.39
CA LYS A 36 0.89 8.03 -3.81
C LYS A 36 -0.55 7.49 -3.67
N GLY A 37 -0.81 6.83 -2.56
CA GLY A 37 -2.10 6.22 -2.25
C GLY A 37 -2.37 4.87 -2.90
N VAL A 38 -1.60 4.43 -3.88
CA VAL A 38 -1.77 3.13 -4.56
C VAL A 38 -1.07 2.05 -3.76
N GLN A 39 -1.78 0.97 -3.44
CA GLN A 39 -1.17 -0.18 -2.77
C GLN A 39 -0.05 -0.79 -3.62
N ALA A 40 1.11 -1.01 -3.02
CA ALA A 40 2.29 -1.51 -3.74
C ALA A 40 2.06 -2.88 -4.38
N ALA A 41 1.25 -3.73 -3.77
CA ALA A 41 0.87 -5.04 -4.29
C ALA A 41 0.14 -4.98 -5.66
N MET A 42 -0.40 -3.82 -6.04
CA MET A 42 -1.02 -3.61 -7.36
C MET A 42 -0.01 -3.40 -8.50
N TYR A 43 1.29 -3.25 -8.18
CA TYR A 43 2.34 -3.13 -9.18
C TYR A 43 2.97 -4.50 -9.47
N GLU A 44 3.13 -4.84 -10.75
CA GLU A 44 3.79 -6.09 -11.18
C GLU A 44 5.25 -6.20 -10.70
N SER A 45 5.91 -5.07 -10.48
CA SER A 45 7.28 -5.03 -9.98
C SER A 45 7.41 -5.30 -8.47
N PHE A 46 6.29 -5.38 -7.73
CA PHE A 46 6.28 -5.65 -6.30
C PHE A 46 6.48 -7.13 -6.00
N THR A 47 7.48 -7.45 -5.20
CA THR A 47 7.84 -8.82 -4.80
C THR A 47 7.83 -9.00 -3.28
N GLY A 48 7.09 -8.14 -2.61
CA GLY A 48 6.93 -8.14 -1.16
C GLY A 48 7.96 -7.29 -0.43
N VAL A 49 7.72 -7.11 0.85
CA VAL A 49 8.57 -6.42 1.82
C VAL A 49 9.43 -7.48 2.53
N GLU A 50 10.63 -7.12 2.94
CA GLU A 50 11.50 -8.00 3.71
C GLU A 50 12.07 -7.25 4.92
N MET A 51 12.10 -7.93 6.06
CA MET A 51 12.85 -7.45 7.23
C MET A 51 14.31 -7.85 7.10
N LYS A 52 15.24 -6.89 7.22
CA LYS A 52 16.68 -7.16 7.20
C LYS A 52 17.40 -6.22 8.15
N ASP A 53 18.19 -6.80 9.06
CA ASP A 53 18.96 -6.06 10.07
C ASP A 53 18.06 -5.06 10.85
N ASN A 54 16.86 -5.51 11.25
CA ASN A 54 15.81 -4.74 11.91
C ASN A 54 15.35 -3.51 11.10
N ARG A 55 15.34 -3.62 9.78
CA ARG A 55 14.86 -2.59 8.84
C ARG A 55 13.89 -3.16 7.85
N VAL A 56 12.79 -2.44 7.64
CA VAL A 56 11.87 -2.70 6.53
C VAL A 56 12.58 -2.37 5.22
N THR A 57 12.75 -3.36 4.37
CA THR A 57 13.34 -3.22 3.03
C THR A 57 12.34 -3.58 1.96
N LEU A 58 12.39 -2.91 0.84
CA LEU A 58 11.44 -3.09 -0.27
C LEU A 58 12.14 -2.95 -1.63
N PRO A 59 11.52 -3.49 -2.69
CA PRO A 59 12.06 -3.39 -4.04
C PRO A 59 12.03 -1.93 -4.50
N VAL A 60 13.21 -1.37 -4.83
CA VAL A 60 13.33 0.06 -5.15
C VAL A 60 12.61 0.45 -6.44
N ARG A 61 12.49 -0.48 -7.39
CA ARG A 61 11.83 -0.24 -8.67
C ARG A 61 10.37 0.13 -8.49
N VAL A 62 9.63 -0.61 -7.65
CA VAL A 62 8.20 -0.33 -7.44
C VAL A 62 7.98 1.06 -6.87
N VAL A 63 8.86 1.51 -5.96
CA VAL A 63 8.75 2.86 -5.38
C VAL A 63 9.06 3.92 -6.43
N ALA A 64 10.14 3.76 -7.19
CA ALA A 64 10.50 4.71 -8.24
C ALA A 64 9.38 4.84 -9.28
N GLU A 65 8.89 3.72 -9.82
CA GLU A 65 7.81 3.69 -10.82
C GLU A 65 6.48 4.23 -10.28
N GLY A 66 6.10 3.82 -9.06
CA GLY A 66 4.87 4.30 -8.42
C GLY A 66 4.88 5.81 -8.12
N LEU A 67 6.07 6.40 -7.96
CA LEU A 67 6.24 7.85 -7.85
C LEU A 67 6.26 8.57 -9.21
N GLY A 68 6.24 7.84 -10.33
CA GLY A 68 6.35 8.37 -11.68
C GLY A 68 7.80 8.53 -12.16
N GLY A 69 8.75 7.94 -11.44
CA GLY A 69 10.17 7.91 -11.81
C GLY A 69 10.56 6.65 -12.60
N LYS A 70 11.87 6.35 -12.62
CA LYS A 70 12.46 5.20 -13.31
C LYS A 70 13.51 4.52 -12.46
N ALA A 71 13.73 3.22 -12.71
CA ALA A 71 14.80 2.44 -12.13
C ALA A 71 15.52 1.65 -13.23
N ASP A 72 16.78 2.03 -13.50
CA ASP A 72 17.64 1.40 -14.48
C ASP A 72 18.70 0.53 -13.80
N TRP A 73 19.05 -0.58 -14.44
CA TRP A 73 20.05 -1.54 -13.97
C TRP A 73 21.19 -1.70 -14.97
N ASN A 74 22.42 -1.58 -14.49
CA ASN A 74 23.63 -1.86 -15.25
C ASN A 74 24.28 -3.15 -14.73
N GLU A 75 24.16 -4.22 -15.47
CA GLU A 75 24.70 -5.55 -15.14
C GLU A 75 26.24 -5.54 -14.95
N LYS A 76 26.97 -4.80 -15.81
CA LYS A 76 28.45 -4.81 -15.83
C LYS A 76 29.03 -4.12 -14.59
N THR A 77 28.42 -2.99 -14.19
CA THR A 77 28.91 -2.22 -13.03
C THR A 77 28.16 -2.59 -11.76
N ARG A 78 27.07 -3.38 -11.85
CA ARG A 78 26.15 -3.71 -10.76
C ARG A 78 25.58 -2.44 -10.10
N GLU A 79 25.27 -1.46 -10.93
CA GLU A 79 24.72 -0.18 -10.50
C GLU A 79 23.23 -0.10 -10.78
N VAL A 80 22.52 0.48 -9.82
CA VAL A 80 21.14 0.91 -9.95
C VAL A 80 21.10 2.41 -10.05
N THR A 81 20.43 2.92 -11.07
CA THR A 81 20.12 4.34 -11.21
C THR A 81 18.64 4.55 -10.99
N LEU A 82 18.27 5.34 -9.99
CA LEU A 82 16.90 5.77 -9.75
C LEU A 82 16.75 7.23 -10.15
N THR A 83 15.69 7.54 -10.88
CA THR A 83 15.34 8.91 -11.28
C THR A 83 13.93 9.24 -10.82
N HIS A 84 13.78 10.34 -10.10
CA HIS A 84 12.47 10.87 -9.72
C HIS A 84 12.58 12.41 -9.64
N ASP A 85 11.72 13.11 -10.37
CA ASP A 85 11.80 14.56 -10.57
C ASP A 85 13.20 15.00 -11.00
N LYS A 86 13.85 15.86 -10.20
CA LYS A 86 15.22 16.33 -10.42
C LYS A 86 16.29 15.45 -9.77
N ASN A 87 15.91 14.42 -9.04
CA ASN A 87 16.85 13.57 -8.32
C ASN A 87 17.28 12.39 -9.18
N VAL A 88 18.62 12.25 -9.33
CA VAL A 88 19.25 11.09 -9.96
C VAL A 88 20.14 10.44 -8.89
N VAL A 89 19.79 9.23 -8.50
CA VAL A 89 20.49 8.48 -7.46
C VAL A 89 21.20 7.31 -8.10
N VAL A 90 22.52 7.21 -7.90
CA VAL A 90 23.31 6.07 -8.39
C VAL A 90 23.92 5.33 -7.20
N MET A 91 23.72 4.02 -7.16
CA MET A 91 24.22 3.13 -6.13
C MET A 91 24.75 1.83 -6.70
N THR A 92 25.75 1.24 -6.06
CA THR A 92 26.30 -0.07 -6.45
C THR A 92 25.90 -1.11 -5.42
N ILE A 93 25.46 -2.29 -5.87
CA ILE A 93 25.13 -3.41 -5.01
C ILE A 93 26.33 -3.75 -4.08
N GLY A 94 26.05 -3.87 -2.79
CA GLY A 94 27.03 -4.20 -1.76
C GLY A 94 27.93 -3.05 -1.32
N LYS A 95 27.77 -1.82 -1.82
CA LYS A 95 28.54 -0.65 -1.41
C LYS A 95 27.69 0.34 -0.63
N LYS A 96 28.25 0.90 0.45
CA LYS A 96 27.59 1.96 1.24
C LYS A 96 27.62 3.33 0.56
N ALA A 97 28.62 3.57 -0.29
CA ALA A 97 28.72 4.83 -1.02
C ALA A 97 27.70 4.87 -2.18
N TYR A 98 27.07 6.02 -2.34
CA TYR A 98 26.13 6.33 -3.41
C TYR A 98 26.22 7.80 -3.78
N THR A 99 25.53 8.22 -4.83
CA THR A 99 25.44 9.64 -5.21
C THR A 99 23.98 10.08 -5.38
N ILE A 100 23.72 11.34 -5.01
CA ILE A 100 22.49 12.04 -5.41
C ILE A 100 22.92 13.24 -6.25
N ASN A 101 22.49 13.33 -7.49
CA ASN A 101 22.88 14.38 -8.43
C ASN A 101 24.42 14.57 -8.52
N GLY A 102 25.16 13.46 -8.50
CA GLY A 102 26.62 13.44 -8.53
C GLY A 102 27.30 13.72 -7.18
N VAL A 103 26.57 14.18 -6.17
CA VAL A 103 27.12 14.42 -4.82
C VAL A 103 27.23 13.10 -4.04
N LYS A 104 28.45 12.78 -3.60
CA LYS A 104 28.73 11.56 -2.83
C LYS A 104 28.07 11.59 -1.44
N LYS A 105 27.45 10.48 -1.09
CA LYS A 105 26.82 10.21 0.22
C LYS A 105 27.16 8.80 0.69
N THR A 106 26.86 8.50 1.94
CA THR A 106 27.07 7.17 2.53
C THR A 106 25.82 6.75 3.29
N MET A 107 25.36 5.53 3.05
CA MET A 107 24.25 4.90 3.79
C MET A 107 24.82 4.01 4.92
N ASP A 108 24.00 3.74 5.90
CA ASP A 108 24.37 2.88 7.04
C ASP A 108 24.32 1.37 6.70
N THR A 109 23.72 1.01 5.60
CA THR A 109 23.56 -0.35 5.06
C THR A 109 24.08 -0.43 3.62
N VAL A 110 23.78 -1.52 2.91
CA VAL A 110 24.14 -1.70 1.49
C VAL A 110 22.91 -2.12 0.67
N PRO A 111 22.82 -1.67 -0.59
CA PRO A 111 21.85 -2.22 -1.54
C PRO A 111 22.13 -3.70 -1.75
N ARG A 112 21.09 -4.51 -1.78
CA ARG A 112 21.23 -5.95 -2.00
C ARG A 112 20.27 -6.45 -3.07
N ILE A 113 20.60 -7.57 -3.69
CA ILE A 113 19.68 -8.29 -4.58
C ILE A 113 19.00 -9.38 -3.76
N SER A 114 17.67 -9.42 -3.82
CA SER A 114 16.82 -10.50 -3.34
C SER A 114 15.70 -10.72 -4.33
N LYS A 115 15.26 -11.97 -4.56
CA LYS A 115 14.20 -12.31 -5.52
C LYS A 115 14.37 -11.62 -6.89
N ASN A 116 15.61 -11.51 -7.35
CA ASN A 116 15.98 -10.83 -8.61
C ASN A 116 15.55 -9.33 -8.65
N ARG A 117 15.49 -8.67 -7.51
CA ARG A 117 15.18 -7.24 -7.36
C ARG A 117 16.19 -6.59 -6.43
N THR A 118 16.42 -5.29 -6.61
CA THR A 118 17.23 -4.50 -5.68
C THR A 118 16.38 -4.04 -4.51
N TYR A 119 16.80 -4.41 -3.30
CA TYR A 119 16.15 -4.04 -2.05
C TYR A 119 16.96 -2.98 -1.30
N LEU A 120 16.25 -2.00 -0.75
CA LEU A 120 16.79 -0.94 0.11
C LEU A 120 15.87 -0.69 1.30
N PRO A 121 16.44 -0.20 2.42
CA PRO A 121 15.62 0.26 3.53
C PRO A 121 14.69 1.40 3.12
N MET A 122 13.45 1.33 3.58
CA MET A 122 12.37 2.29 3.29
C MET A 122 12.80 3.75 3.51
N ARG A 123 13.43 4.04 4.66
CA ARG A 123 13.91 5.39 5.01
C ARG A 123 14.94 5.92 4.00
N PHE A 124 15.85 5.05 3.53
CA PHE A 124 16.84 5.45 2.55
C PHE A 124 16.21 5.79 1.19
N VAL A 125 15.24 4.98 0.73
CA VAL A 125 14.53 5.24 -0.55
C VAL A 125 13.82 6.58 -0.50
N SER A 126 13.16 6.89 0.61
CA SER A 126 12.52 8.18 0.86
C SER A 126 13.51 9.36 0.73
N GLU A 127 14.62 9.29 1.47
CA GLU A 127 15.65 10.34 1.46
C GLU A 127 16.28 10.51 0.06
N ALA A 128 16.62 9.39 -0.58
CA ALA A 128 17.30 9.39 -1.88
C ALA A 128 16.43 9.97 -3.00
N LEU A 129 15.14 9.65 -3.01
CA LEU A 129 14.19 10.15 -4.01
C LEU A 129 13.58 11.52 -3.63
N GLY A 130 13.82 12.00 -2.40
CA GLY A 130 13.28 13.27 -1.92
C GLY A 130 11.78 13.21 -1.64
N VAL A 131 11.27 12.03 -1.28
CA VAL A 131 9.83 11.79 -1.03
C VAL A 131 9.61 11.55 0.46
N LYS A 132 8.58 12.19 1.01
CA LYS A 132 8.19 11.97 2.40
C LYS A 132 7.62 10.56 2.57
N VAL A 133 8.11 9.84 3.58
CA VAL A 133 7.50 8.59 4.04
C VAL A 133 6.85 8.81 5.40
N GLN A 134 5.62 8.36 5.53
CA GLN A 134 4.91 8.25 6.79
C GLN A 134 4.89 6.78 7.20
N TRP A 135 5.22 6.50 8.47
CA TRP A 135 5.13 5.16 9.04
C TRP A 135 4.03 5.15 10.10
N ASP A 136 3.06 4.29 9.92
CA ASP A 136 2.02 4.00 10.90
C ASP A 136 2.40 2.72 11.64
N GLU A 137 3.01 2.88 12.80
CA GLU A 137 3.50 1.77 13.64
C GLU A 137 2.37 0.83 14.04
N LYS A 138 1.23 1.40 14.44
CA LYS A 138 0.06 0.62 14.90
C LYS A 138 -0.46 -0.32 13.83
N ASN A 139 -0.50 0.16 12.60
CA ASN A 139 -1.08 -0.57 11.46
C ASN A 139 0.00 -1.16 10.55
N ARG A 140 1.29 -1.01 10.89
CA ARG A 140 2.44 -1.45 10.09
C ARG A 140 2.32 -1.03 8.62
N THR A 141 1.93 0.22 8.40
CA THR A 141 1.67 0.76 7.07
C THR A 141 2.68 1.84 6.70
N ALA A 142 3.30 1.72 5.54
CA ALA A 142 4.20 2.72 4.96
C ALA A 142 3.53 3.47 3.81
N LEU A 143 3.52 4.80 3.88
CA LEU A 143 2.96 5.68 2.85
C LEU A 143 4.08 6.50 2.22
N PHE A 144 4.38 6.26 0.93
CA PHE A 144 5.35 7.02 0.13
C PHE A 144 4.64 8.11 -0.66
N GLY A 145 4.69 9.35 -0.17
CA GLY A 145 3.90 10.44 -0.69
C GLY A 145 2.41 10.23 -0.44
N ASP A 146 1.66 11.31 -0.54
CA ASP A 146 0.21 11.25 -0.44
C ASP A 146 -0.41 11.15 -1.84
N MET A 147 -1.60 10.60 -1.95
CA MET A 147 -2.38 10.67 -3.17
C MET A 147 -2.73 12.15 -3.45
N GLU A 148 -2.51 12.60 -4.67
CA GLU A 148 -2.96 13.93 -5.08
C GLU A 148 -4.47 13.91 -5.23
N ILE A 149 -5.17 14.64 -4.36
CA ILE A 149 -6.64 14.79 -4.38
C ILE A 149 -7.04 16.25 -4.50
N GLY A 150 -8.32 16.51 -4.71
CA GLY A 150 -8.88 17.86 -4.82
C GLY A 150 -8.67 18.46 -6.21
N LYS A 151 -8.43 17.66 -7.26
CA LYS A 151 -8.40 18.15 -8.63
C LYS A 151 -9.78 18.63 -9.05
N GLU A 152 -9.85 19.86 -9.52
CA GLU A 152 -11.08 20.39 -10.11
C GLU A 152 -11.45 19.60 -11.37
N ALA A 153 -12.69 19.13 -11.42
CA ALA A 153 -13.28 18.51 -12.59
C ALA A 153 -14.71 19.02 -12.79
N LYS A 154 -15.07 19.27 -14.05
CA LYS A 154 -16.47 19.54 -14.41
C LYS A 154 -17.20 18.20 -14.54
N GLY A 155 -18.28 18.02 -13.80
CA GLY A 155 -19.02 16.77 -13.84
C GLY A 155 -20.01 16.61 -12.70
N GLU A 156 -20.46 15.38 -12.48
CA GLU A 156 -21.39 15.02 -11.41
C GLU A 156 -20.65 14.97 -10.09
N LYS A 157 -21.00 15.88 -9.16
CA LYS A 157 -20.44 15.90 -7.81
C LYS A 157 -21.30 15.05 -6.87
N ILE A 158 -20.70 14.05 -6.28
CA ILE A 158 -21.35 13.04 -5.45
C ILE A 158 -20.86 13.19 -4.00
N GLN A 159 -21.80 13.26 -3.05
CA GLN A 159 -21.50 13.24 -1.62
C GLN A 159 -21.31 11.80 -1.14
N VAL A 160 -20.05 11.36 -0.93
CA VAL A 160 -19.74 10.02 -0.45
C VAL A 160 -19.91 9.89 1.06
N TYR A 161 -19.38 10.87 1.83
CA TYR A 161 -19.57 11.02 3.27
C TYR A 161 -19.86 12.47 3.61
N LYS A 162 -20.27 12.77 4.86
CA LYS A 162 -20.65 14.12 5.28
C LYS A 162 -19.64 15.21 4.88
N ASN A 163 -18.35 14.87 4.89
CA ASN A 163 -17.26 15.79 4.57
C ASN A 163 -16.41 15.33 3.37
N VAL A 164 -16.88 14.35 2.60
CA VAL A 164 -16.16 13.80 1.44
C VAL A 164 -17.05 13.84 0.22
N THR A 165 -16.55 14.46 -0.83
CA THR A 165 -17.18 14.44 -2.16
C THR A 165 -16.22 13.87 -3.18
N VAL A 166 -16.75 13.27 -4.24
CA VAL A 166 -16.02 12.86 -5.44
C VAL A 166 -16.74 13.42 -6.65
N THR A 167 -16.01 13.82 -7.67
CA THR A 167 -16.61 14.25 -8.93
C THR A 167 -16.37 13.20 -10.00
N ILE A 168 -17.42 12.72 -10.66
CA ILE A 168 -17.28 11.96 -11.90
C ILE A 168 -17.21 12.98 -13.05
N PRO A 169 -16.05 13.10 -13.74
CA PRO A 169 -15.89 14.07 -14.82
C PRO A 169 -16.90 13.86 -15.93
N GLU A 170 -17.30 14.95 -16.61
CA GLU A 170 -18.33 14.93 -17.65
C GLU A 170 -18.00 13.96 -18.80
N ASP A 171 -16.73 13.82 -19.15
CA ASP A 171 -16.24 12.88 -20.17
C ASP A 171 -16.19 11.42 -19.69
N LYS A 172 -16.38 11.17 -18.40
CA LYS A 172 -16.43 9.84 -17.76
C LYS A 172 -17.83 9.44 -17.30
N LYS A 173 -18.82 10.32 -17.42
CA LYS A 173 -20.21 10.08 -16.94
C LYS A 173 -20.87 8.83 -17.52
N ASP A 174 -20.48 8.46 -18.74
CA ASP A 174 -21.02 7.26 -19.41
C ASP A 174 -20.22 5.99 -19.06
N MET A 175 -19.14 6.14 -18.30
CA MET A 175 -18.29 5.04 -17.86
C MET A 175 -18.64 4.60 -16.44
N PHE A 176 -18.91 5.53 -15.53
CA PHE A 176 -19.12 5.23 -14.13
C PHE A 176 -20.57 5.48 -13.66
N LEU A 177 -21.02 4.61 -12.76
CA LEU A 177 -22.24 4.73 -11.99
C LEU A 177 -21.93 4.67 -10.52
N TYR A 178 -22.38 5.65 -9.73
CA TYR A 178 -22.33 5.59 -8.28
C TYR A 178 -23.63 5.03 -7.71
N LYS A 179 -23.50 4.14 -6.72
CA LYS A 179 -24.65 3.58 -5.98
C LYS A 179 -24.36 3.52 -4.49
N GLU A 180 -25.38 3.76 -3.69
CA GLU A 180 -25.42 3.44 -2.27
C GLU A 180 -26.29 2.21 -2.05
N GLU A 181 -25.72 1.18 -1.43
CA GLU A 181 -26.37 -0.11 -1.25
C GLU A 181 -26.35 -0.47 0.23
N LYS A 182 -27.53 -0.72 0.77
CA LYS A 182 -27.66 -1.19 2.14
C LYS A 182 -27.40 -2.70 2.18
N MET A 183 -26.36 -3.09 2.88
CA MET A 183 -25.99 -4.48 3.08
C MET A 183 -26.85 -5.14 4.18
N ASP A 184 -26.84 -6.48 4.25
CA ASP A 184 -27.64 -7.25 5.22
C ASP A 184 -27.29 -6.93 6.68
N ASP A 185 -26.04 -6.57 6.95
CA ASP A 185 -25.54 -6.13 8.27
C ASP A 185 -25.92 -4.67 8.62
N GLY A 186 -26.59 -3.98 7.71
CA GLY A 186 -26.99 -2.58 7.83
C GLY A 186 -25.94 -1.57 7.38
N PHE A 187 -24.76 -2.02 6.96
CA PHE A 187 -23.73 -1.17 6.39
C PHE A 187 -24.18 -0.54 5.06
N LEU A 188 -23.87 0.74 4.84
CA LEU A 188 -24.16 1.45 3.61
C LEU A 188 -22.93 1.48 2.71
N ARG A 189 -22.87 0.54 1.76
CA ARG A 189 -21.77 0.45 0.80
C ARG A 189 -21.89 1.54 -0.26
N LYS A 190 -20.82 2.28 -0.49
CA LYS A 190 -20.73 3.42 -1.41
C LYS A 190 -19.83 3.05 -2.59
N SER A 191 -20.45 2.56 -3.64
CA SER A 191 -19.82 1.84 -4.74
C SER A 191 -19.74 2.64 -6.02
N LEU A 192 -18.66 2.38 -6.78
CA LEU A 192 -18.56 2.71 -8.20
C LEU A 192 -18.71 1.44 -9.05
N TYR A 193 -19.51 1.54 -10.09
CA TYR A 193 -19.71 0.49 -11.09
C TYR A 193 -19.29 0.99 -12.47
N GLU A 194 -18.83 0.09 -13.33
CA GLU A 194 -18.75 0.33 -14.77
C GLU A 194 -20.15 0.13 -15.37
N LYS A 195 -20.65 1.17 -16.03
CA LYS A 195 -22.06 1.27 -16.46
C LYS A 195 -22.52 0.19 -17.41
N LYS A 196 -21.70 -0.16 -18.43
CA LYS A 196 -22.11 -1.11 -19.47
C LYS A 196 -22.23 -2.53 -18.91
N ASN A 197 -21.26 -2.92 -18.06
CA ASN A 197 -21.30 -4.22 -17.40
C ASN A 197 -22.50 -4.30 -16.45
N HIS A 198 -22.69 -3.28 -15.60
CA HIS A 198 -23.82 -3.26 -14.67
C HIS A 198 -25.19 -3.20 -15.36
N ALA A 199 -25.28 -2.54 -16.52
CA ALA A 199 -26.49 -2.54 -17.34
C ALA A 199 -26.76 -3.89 -18.04
N ALA A 200 -25.71 -4.67 -18.32
CA ALA A 200 -25.84 -6.00 -18.89
C ALA A 200 -26.25 -7.04 -17.84
N ASP A 201 -25.74 -6.91 -16.62
CA ASP A 201 -26.07 -7.75 -15.48
C ASP A 201 -25.77 -6.95 -14.18
N GLU A 202 -26.77 -6.78 -13.32
CA GLU A 202 -26.62 -6.04 -12.06
C GLU A 202 -25.62 -6.68 -11.08
N ALA A 203 -25.28 -7.96 -11.26
CA ALA A 203 -24.31 -8.68 -10.44
C ALA A 203 -22.85 -8.39 -10.82
N ILE A 204 -22.60 -7.73 -11.97
CA ILE A 204 -21.25 -7.42 -12.45
C ILE A 204 -21.03 -5.91 -12.60
N GLY A 205 -19.81 -5.53 -12.99
CA GLY A 205 -19.44 -4.14 -13.21
C GLY A 205 -18.95 -3.41 -11.95
N TRP A 206 -18.93 -4.04 -10.78
CA TRP A 206 -18.43 -3.41 -9.56
C TRP A 206 -16.94 -3.11 -9.68
N VAL A 207 -16.57 -1.83 -9.61
CA VAL A 207 -15.18 -1.36 -9.68
C VAL A 207 -14.57 -1.31 -8.28
N GLY A 208 -15.37 -0.94 -7.28
CA GLY A 208 -14.97 -0.86 -5.90
C GLY A 208 -15.86 0.05 -5.07
N CYS A 209 -15.51 0.26 -3.80
CA CYS A 209 -16.26 1.12 -2.89
C CYS A 209 -15.36 1.97 -2.00
N PHE A 210 -15.91 3.10 -1.54
CA PHE A 210 -15.29 3.94 -0.50
C PHE A 210 -15.58 3.38 0.89
N ASP A 211 -14.56 3.44 1.76
CA ASP A 211 -14.69 3.11 3.17
C ASP A 211 -13.82 4.04 4.05
N ILE A 212 -14.16 4.10 5.35
CA ILE A 212 -13.41 4.82 6.37
C ILE A 212 -12.98 3.81 7.43
N ALA A 213 -11.72 3.41 7.38
CA ALA A 213 -11.17 2.35 8.20
C ALA A 213 -10.06 2.84 9.15
N ASP A 214 -9.86 2.13 10.26
CA ASP A 214 -8.74 2.39 11.17
C ASP A 214 -7.39 2.00 10.55
N LYS A 215 -7.41 1.04 9.62
CA LYS A 215 -6.26 0.64 8.80
C LYS A 215 -6.71 0.33 7.37
N PRO A 216 -5.82 0.46 6.36
CA PRO A 216 -6.11 -0.03 5.02
C PRO A 216 -6.24 -1.56 5.02
N GLU A 217 -7.00 -2.10 4.07
CA GLU A 217 -7.14 -3.56 3.86
C GLU A 217 -5.94 -4.09 3.06
N GLY A 218 -4.98 -4.72 3.76
CA GLY A 218 -3.71 -5.17 3.16
C GLY A 218 -3.86 -6.30 2.14
N ASP A 219 -4.82 -7.19 2.33
CA ASP A 219 -5.02 -8.38 1.49
C ASP A 219 -5.91 -8.10 0.27
N ILE A 220 -6.55 -6.94 0.20
CA ILE A 220 -7.45 -6.55 -0.90
C ILE A 220 -6.84 -5.33 -1.63
N PRO A 221 -6.80 -5.34 -2.98
CA PRO A 221 -6.33 -4.19 -3.75
C PRO A 221 -7.07 -2.92 -3.36
N SER A 222 -6.32 -1.89 -2.96
CA SER A 222 -6.94 -0.66 -2.45
C SER A 222 -6.09 0.59 -2.71
N TYR A 223 -6.75 1.75 -2.63
CA TYR A 223 -6.13 3.06 -2.62
C TYR A 223 -6.32 3.72 -1.25
N VAL A 224 -5.27 4.28 -0.69
CA VAL A 224 -5.40 5.26 0.41
C VAL A 224 -5.61 6.64 -0.22
N VAL A 225 -6.84 7.10 -0.21
CA VAL A 225 -7.24 8.37 -0.85
C VAL A 225 -6.90 9.56 0.03
N GLY A 226 -7.01 9.39 1.36
CA GLY A 226 -6.71 10.47 2.29
C GLY A 226 -6.94 10.07 3.76
N ARG A 227 -7.05 11.07 4.62
CA ARG A 227 -7.34 10.86 6.05
C ARG A 227 -8.52 11.72 6.51
N ILE A 228 -9.33 11.13 7.39
CA ILE A 228 -10.44 11.79 8.08
C ILE A 228 -10.20 11.61 9.58
N GLY A 229 -9.66 12.66 10.22
CA GLY A 229 -9.15 12.54 11.58
C GLY A 229 -8.03 11.49 11.66
N ASN A 230 -8.20 10.48 12.51
CA ASN A 230 -7.23 9.41 12.70
C ASN A 230 -7.47 8.19 11.80
N LYS A 231 -8.52 8.22 10.98
CA LYS A 231 -8.88 7.11 10.08
C LYS A 231 -8.41 7.35 8.66
N TYR A 232 -8.26 6.27 7.91
CA TYR A 232 -7.99 6.31 6.48
C TYR A 232 -9.30 6.39 5.69
N LEU A 233 -9.35 7.27 4.70
CA LEU A 233 -10.31 7.18 3.61
C LEU A 233 -9.68 6.28 2.56
N ILE A 234 -10.29 5.14 2.31
CA ILE A 234 -9.80 4.14 1.37
C ILE A 234 -10.81 3.92 0.26
N PHE A 235 -10.32 3.47 -0.89
CA PHE A 235 -11.13 2.92 -1.95
C PHE A 235 -10.72 1.47 -2.17
N ILE A 236 -11.58 0.53 -1.84
CA ILE A 236 -11.37 -0.91 -1.95
C ILE A 236 -11.77 -1.33 -3.36
N CYS A 237 -10.82 -1.92 -4.11
CA CYS A 237 -11.07 -2.38 -5.47
C CYS A 237 -11.65 -3.79 -5.50
N ALA A 238 -12.40 -4.09 -6.55
CA ALA A 238 -12.80 -5.46 -6.83
C ALA A 238 -11.57 -6.35 -7.03
N SER A 239 -11.51 -7.46 -6.31
CA SER A 239 -10.44 -8.47 -6.35
C SER A 239 -10.75 -9.64 -7.27
N ASP A 240 -12.00 -9.80 -7.67
CA ASP A 240 -12.51 -10.86 -8.53
C ASP A 240 -12.96 -10.32 -9.91
N VAL A 241 -13.39 -11.23 -10.76
CA VAL A 241 -13.83 -10.90 -12.12
C VAL A 241 -15.22 -10.26 -12.08
N GLN A 242 -15.29 -8.97 -12.40
CA GLN A 242 -16.51 -8.18 -12.41
C GLN A 242 -17.00 -7.86 -13.84
N THR A 243 -16.78 -8.76 -14.80
CA THR A 243 -17.19 -8.60 -16.20
C THR A 243 -17.53 -9.95 -16.82
N SER A 244 -18.27 -9.95 -17.90
CA SER A 244 -18.56 -11.16 -18.66
C SER A 244 -17.27 -11.74 -19.27
N LEU A 245 -16.98 -13.01 -19.02
CA LEU A 245 -15.80 -13.71 -19.59
C LEU A 245 -15.93 -13.98 -21.10
N GLU A 246 -17.14 -13.96 -21.63
CA GLU A 246 -17.43 -14.25 -23.05
C GLU A 246 -17.55 -12.98 -23.90
N ASN A 247 -17.87 -11.84 -23.28
CA ASN A 247 -18.10 -10.58 -24.00
C ASN A 247 -16.85 -9.67 -23.95
N LYS A 248 -16.08 -9.64 -25.03
CA LYS A 248 -14.84 -8.83 -25.14
C LYS A 248 -15.09 -7.32 -25.06
N GLU A 249 -16.25 -6.83 -25.46
CA GLU A 249 -16.59 -5.41 -25.37
C GLU A 249 -16.81 -5.01 -23.91
N LEU A 250 -17.53 -5.82 -23.14
CA LEU A 250 -17.73 -5.62 -21.71
C LEU A 250 -16.40 -5.73 -20.94
N GLN A 251 -15.54 -6.71 -21.28
CA GLN A 251 -14.20 -6.83 -20.69
C GLN A 251 -13.37 -5.57 -20.94
N LYS A 252 -13.39 -5.05 -22.17
CA LYS A 252 -12.68 -3.82 -22.52
C LYS A 252 -13.22 -2.63 -21.72
N ALA A 253 -14.53 -2.44 -21.67
CA ALA A 253 -15.17 -1.35 -20.95
C ALA A 253 -14.79 -1.36 -19.46
N TYR A 254 -14.83 -2.53 -18.82
CA TYR A 254 -14.44 -2.69 -17.42
C TYR A 254 -12.95 -2.37 -17.17
N ASN A 255 -12.06 -2.87 -18.03
CA ASN A 255 -10.63 -2.59 -17.93
C ASN A 255 -10.30 -1.12 -18.17
N ASP A 256 -11.00 -0.46 -19.08
CA ASP A 256 -10.84 0.97 -19.33
C ASP A 256 -11.30 1.78 -18.10
N ALA A 257 -12.43 1.43 -17.48
CA ALA A 257 -12.89 2.06 -16.24
C ALA A 257 -11.88 1.93 -15.10
N ARG A 258 -11.30 0.75 -14.92
CA ARG A 258 -10.25 0.55 -13.90
C ARG A 258 -9.01 1.41 -14.13
N LYS A 259 -8.62 1.67 -15.37
CA LYS A 259 -7.50 2.56 -15.71
C LYS A 259 -7.79 4.02 -15.38
N GLU A 260 -9.04 4.44 -15.53
CA GLU A 260 -9.49 5.82 -15.26
C GLU A 260 -9.78 6.06 -13.76
N LEU A 261 -9.86 5.01 -12.95
CA LEU A 261 -10.16 5.11 -11.52
C LEU A 261 -9.23 6.08 -10.75
N PRO A 262 -7.89 6.10 -10.96
CA PRO A 262 -7.02 7.08 -10.28
C PRO A 262 -7.40 8.52 -10.59
N GLU A 263 -7.89 8.83 -11.80
CA GLU A 263 -8.37 10.16 -12.16
C GLU A 263 -9.61 10.52 -11.36
N ILE A 264 -10.59 9.60 -11.27
CA ILE A 264 -11.78 9.80 -10.44
C ILE A 264 -11.40 10.03 -8.97
N LEU A 265 -10.51 9.21 -8.41
CA LEU A 265 -10.08 9.34 -7.02
C LEU A 265 -9.31 10.65 -6.78
N SER A 266 -8.64 11.19 -7.78
CA SER A 266 -7.94 12.49 -7.68
C SER A 266 -8.90 13.67 -7.51
N THR A 267 -10.18 13.53 -7.86
CA THR A 267 -11.21 14.57 -7.68
C THR A 267 -11.80 14.61 -6.27
N VAL A 268 -11.43 13.66 -5.41
CA VAL A 268 -11.94 13.60 -4.04
C VAL A 268 -11.56 14.86 -3.27
N GLU A 269 -12.55 15.50 -2.66
CA GLU A 269 -12.37 16.63 -1.76
C GLU A 269 -12.76 16.20 -0.34
N ILE A 270 -11.88 16.48 0.63
CA ILE A 270 -12.13 16.25 2.05
C ILE A 270 -12.26 17.63 2.72
N ALA A 271 -13.49 18.00 3.10
CA ALA A 271 -13.73 19.23 3.86
C ALA A 271 -13.17 19.09 5.29
N LYS A 272 -12.59 20.18 5.79
CA LYS A 272 -12.02 20.27 7.14
C LYS A 272 -13.09 20.37 8.22
#